data_a9d3044081528d2dff8e3e338e937592
#
_entry.id   a9d3044081528d2dff8e3e338e937592
#
_cell.length_a   1.000
_cell.length_b   1.000
_cell.length_c   1.000
_cell.angle_alpha   90.00
_cell.angle_beta   90.00
_cell.angle_gamma   90.00
#
_symmetry.space_group_name_H-M   'P 1'
#
loop_
_entity.id
_entity.type
_entity.pdbx_description
1 polymer ?
#
loop_
_entity_poly.entity_id
_entity_poly.type
_entity_poly.pdbx_seq_one_letter_code
_entity_poly.pdbx_strand_id
1 'polypeptide(L)'
;MQWGGSDVWKVGGKIFAMAREGENGFQVTFKATEIGYEVMREMEGLRPAPYLASRGMKWIQHYGPPGLDDAGLKEHIESSYHMAIKRLTKKARAEMGL
;
A
#
# COMPACT_ATOMS: atom_id res chain seq x y z
N MET A 1 -6.44 -13.27 0.30
CA MET A 1 -5.99 -13.85 -0.97
C MET A 1 -4.48 -13.89 -1.03
N GLN A 2 -3.91 -15.03 -1.38
CA GLN A 2 -2.46 -15.15 -1.56
C GLN A 2 -2.09 -15.12 -3.03
N TRP A 3 -0.97 -14.48 -3.31
CA TRP A 3 -0.46 -14.40 -4.66
C TRP A 3 1.08 -14.40 -4.59
N GLY A 4 1.71 -15.47 -5.09
CA GLY A 4 3.17 -15.59 -5.07
C GLY A 4 3.77 -15.49 -3.67
N GLY A 5 3.10 -16.03 -2.65
CA GLY A 5 3.54 -15.95 -1.27
C GLY A 5 3.21 -14.65 -0.57
N SER A 6 2.45 -13.78 -1.22
CA SER A 6 2.03 -12.49 -0.67
C SER A 6 0.54 -12.48 -0.37
N ASP A 7 0.17 -11.76 0.68
CA ASP A 7 -1.23 -11.46 0.95
C ASP A 7 -1.58 -10.16 0.22
N VAL A 8 -2.69 -10.17 -0.49
CA VAL A 8 -3.13 -9.02 -1.29
C VAL A 8 -4.51 -8.59 -0.82
N TRP A 9 -4.64 -7.33 -0.46
CA TRP A 9 -5.91 -6.76 -0.02
C TRP A 9 -6.50 -5.87 -1.11
N LYS A 10 -7.78 -6.12 -1.42
CA LYS A 10 -8.50 -5.42 -2.49
C LYS A 10 -9.83 -4.87 -1.98
N VAL A 11 -10.29 -3.82 -2.64
CA VAL A 11 -11.65 -3.32 -2.50
C VAL A 11 -12.19 -3.06 -3.90
N GLY A 12 -13.33 -3.68 -4.24
CA GLY A 12 -13.93 -3.55 -5.56
C GLY A 12 -12.99 -3.91 -6.70
N GLY A 13 -12.13 -4.93 -6.50
CA GLY A 13 -11.14 -5.33 -7.49
C GLY A 13 -9.90 -4.47 -7.55
N LYS A 14 -9.81 -3.41 -6.73
CA LYS A 14 -8.64 -2.53 -6.68
C LYS A 14 -7.76 -2.93 -5.51
N ILE A 15 -6.49 -3.19 -5.79
CA ILE A 15 -5.50 -3.53 -4.75
C ILE A 15 -5.15 -2.25 -3.99
N PHE A 16 -5.16 -2.30 -2.66
CA PHE A 16 -4.73 -1.17 -1.85
C PHE A 16 -3.56 -1.48 -0.93
N ALA A 17 -3.27 -2.75 -0.68
CA ALA A 17 -2.10 -3.14 0.12
C ALA A 17 -1.69 -4.56 -0.20
N MET A 18 -0.42 -4.85 0.02
CA MET A 18 0.13 -6.20 -0.12
C MET A 18 1.11 -6.41 1.02
N ALA A 19 1.19 -7.63 1.53
CA ALA A 19 2.18 -7.98 2.54
C ALA A 19 2.79 -9.33 2.22
N ARG A 20 4.07 -9.46 2.55
CA ARG A 20 4.79 -10.72 2.38
C ARG A 20 5.82 -10.85 3.50
N GLU A 21 6.21 -12.07 3.79
CA GLU A 21 7.26 -12.31 4.75
C GLU A 21 8.61 -12.08 4.06
N GLY A 22 9.45 -11.26 4.69
CA GLY A 22 10.78 -10.95 4.20
C GLY A 22 11.84 -11.33 5.23
N GLU A 23 13.10 -11.00 4.94
CA GLU A 23 14.21 -11.35 5.81
C GLU A 23 14.14 -10.70 7.19
N ASN A 24 13.59 -9.50 7.26
CA ASN A 24 13.48 -8.74 8.50
C ASN A 24 12.04 -8.63 9.01
N GLY A 25 11.22 -9.63 8.70
CA GLY A 25 9.82 -9.63 9.07
C GLY A 25 8.93 -9.33 7.87
N PHE A 26 7.71 -8.88 8.12
CA PHE A 26 6.77 -8.58 7.03
C PHE A 26 7.17 -7.33 6.26
N GLN A 27 7.07 -7.44 4.95
CA GLN A 27 7.19 -6.30 4.05
C GLN A 27 5.78 -5.93 3.61
N VAL A 28 5.40 -4.67 3.82
CA VAL A 28 4.07 -4.18 3.49
C VAL A 28 4.18 -3.12 2.41
N THR A 29 3.43 -3.28 1.33
CA THR A 29 3.41 -2.35 0.21
C THR A 29 2.04 -1.70 0.14
N PHE A 30 2.01 -0.38 0.00
CA PHE A 30 0.77 0.39 -0.05
C PHE A 30 0.92 1.60 -0.96
N LYS A 31 -0.20 2.08 -1.47
CA LYS A 31 -0.22 3.27 -2.31
C LYS A 31 -0.11 4.52 -1.43
N ALA A 32 0.72 5.46 -1.85
CA ALA A 32 0.91 6.72 -1.14
C ALA A 32 0.39 7.89 -1.96
N THR A 33 0.11 9.01 -1.27
CA THR A 33 -0.14 10.27 -1.94
C THR A 33 1.17 10.76 -2.55
N GLU A 34 1.12 11.73 -3.46
CA GLU A 34 2.34 12.27 -4.07
C GLU A 34 3.29 12.84 -3.02
N ILE A 35 2.76 13.61 -2.08
CA ILE A 35 3.57 14.21 -1.01
C ILE A 35 4.09 13.12 -0.08
N GLY A 36 3.23 12.18 0.31
CA GLY A 36 3.62 11.06 1.16
C GLY A 36 4.71 10.21 0.54
N TYR A 37 4.61 9.96 -0.77
CA TYR A 37 5.61 9.20 -1.49
C TYR A 37 6.98 9.89 -1.44
N GLU A 38 7.02 11.19 -1.72
CA GLU A 38 8.28 11.95 -1.71
C GLU A 38 8.93 11.97 -0.33
N VAL A 39 8.14 12.04 0.72
CA VAL A 39 8.65 12.01 2.10
C VAL A 39 9.12 10.61 2.48
N MET A 40 8.28 9.63 2.26
CA MET A 40 8.54 8.25 2.72
C MET A 40 9.67 7.56 1.97
N ARG A 41 9.87 7.88 0.70
CA ARG A 41 10.95 7.26 -0.08
C ARG A 41 12.34 7.56 0.46
N GLU A 42 12.46 8.63 1.24
CA GLU A 42 13.73 9.03 1.86
C GLU A 42 13.89 8.50 3.28
N MET A 43 12.86 7.85 3.82
CA MET A 43 12.90 7.33 5.18
C MET A 43 13.58 5.97 5.25
N GLU A 44 14.38 5.78 6.30
CA GLU A 44 15.01 4.50 6.55
C GLU A 44 13.96 3.44 6.87
N GLY A 45 14.02 2.29 6.22
CA GLY A 45 13.02 1.23 6.38
C GLY A 45 11.88 1.29 5.37
N LEU A 46 11.86 2.34 4.55
CA LEU A 46 10.88 2.55 3.50
C LEU A 46 11.59 2.79 2.17
N ARG A 47 10.97 2.36 1.09
CA ARG A 47 11.54 2.57 -0.25
C ARG A 47 10.44 2.58 -1.29
N PRO A 48 10.70 3.13 -2.49
CA PRO A 48 9.77 2.97 -3.61
C PRO A 48 9.54 1.48 -3.86
N ALA A 49 8.29 1.08 -4.04
CA ALA A 49 7.95 -0.32 -4.22
C ALA A 49 8.62 -0.87 -5.49
N PRO A 50 9.32 -2.01 -5.40
CA PRO A 50 9.94 -2.62 -6.58
C PRO A 50 8.91 -2.88 -7.68
N TYR A 51 9.30 -2.69 -8.93
CA TYR A 51 8.47 -2.81 -10.12
C TYR A 51 7.40 -1.73 -10.27
N LEU A 52 6.65 -1.44 -9.20
CA LEU A 52 5.56 -0.46 -9.27
C LEU A 52 6.11 0.95 -9.44
N ALA A 53 7.15 1.29 -8.70
CA ALA A 53 7.78 2.61 -8.81
C ALA A 53 8.39 2.81 -10.20
N SER A 54 8.96 1.77 -10.79
CA SER A 54 9.54 1.84 -12.12
C SER A 54 8.50 2.08 -13.22
N ARG A 55 7.22 1.84 -12.90
CA ARG A 55 6.11 2.12 -13.82
C ARG A 55 5.46 3.47 -13.54
N GLY A 56 6.09 4.29 -12.70
CA GLY A 56 5.56 5.60 -12.33
C GLY A 56 4.46 5.56 -11.27
N MET A 57 4.24 4.43 -10.65
CA MET A 57 3.23 4.28 -9.61
C MET A 57 3.78 4.71 -8.25
N LYS A 58 3.02 5.51 -7.52
CA LYS A 58 3.44 6.05 -6.22
C LYS A 58 3.11 5.08 -5.10
N TRP A 59 3.84 3.97 -5.06
CA TRP A 59 3.69 2.95 -4.04
C TRP A 59 4.95 2.87 -3.19
N ILE A 60 4.78 2.66 -1.89
CA ILE A 60 5.88 2.55 -0.92
C ILE A 60 5.89 1.15 -0.33
N GLN A 61 7.09 0.59 -0.18
CA GLN A 61 7.29 -0.67 0.53
C GLN A 61 7.97 -0.41 1.87
N HIS A 62 7.30 -0.82 2.94
CA HIS A 62 7.89 -0.85 4.28
C HIS A 62 8.61 -2.19 4.41
N TYR A 63 9.92 -2.18 4.43
CA TYR A 63 10.71 -3.42 4.37
C TYR A 63 11.46 -3.75 5.65
N GLY A 64 11.45 -2.87 6.62
CA GLY A 64 12.14 -3.16 7.88
C GLY A 64 12.22 -1.94 8.80
N PRO A 65 12.77 -2.14 9.99
CA PRO A 65 12.97 -1.06 10.93
C PRO A 65 14.05 -0.08 10.44
N PRO A 66 14.03 1.20 10.88
CA PRO A 66 13.02 1.73 11.80
C PRO A 66 11.65 1.96 11.16
N GLY A 67 11.60 2.34 9.87
CA GLY A 67 10.35 2.49 9.15
C GLY A 67 9.26 3.26 9.91
N LEU A 68 8.01 2.85 9.67
CA LEU A 68 6.85 3.37 10.37
C LEU A 68 6.51 2.45 11.55
N ASP A 69 5.98 3.03 12.62
CA ASP A 69 5.44 2.22 13.71
C ASP A 69 4.10 1.63 13.29
N ASP A 70 3.51 0.75 14.12
CA ASP A 70 2.26 0.09 13.78
C ASP A 70 1.12 1.08 13.52
N ALA A 71 1.02 2.13 14.31
CA ALA A 71 -0.01 3.14 14.13
C ALA A 71 0.16 3.91 12.83
N GLY A 72 1.39 4.32 12.52
CA GLY A 72 1.68 5.03 11.29
C GLY A 72 1.44 4.16 10.05
N LEU A 73 1.86 2.90 10.12
CA LEU A 73 1.66 1.96 9.03
C LEU A 73 0.17 1.74 8.78
N LYS A 74 -0.60 1.54 9.84
CA LYS A 74 -2.05 1.38 9.75
C LYS A 74 -2.71 2.60 9.10
N GLU A 75 -2.29 3.79 9.49
CA GLU A 75 -2.81 5.04 8.93
C GLU A 75 -2.59 5.12 7.42
N HIS A 76 -1.40 4.75 6.96
CA HIS A 76 -1.08 4.77 5.54
C HIS A 76 -1.82 3.68 4.76
N ILE A 77 -2.04 2.52 5.36
CA ILE A 77 -2.84 1.47 4.74
C ILE A 77 -4.30 1.93 4.60
N GLU A 78 -4.85 2.58 5.62
CA GLU A 78 -6.20 3.14 5.56
C GLU A 78 -6.31 4.22 4.49
N SER A 79 -5.29 5.07 4.38
CA SER A 79 -5.24 6.09 3.33
C SER A 79 -5.23 5.45 1.95
N SER A 80 -4.46 4.39 1.77
CA SER A 80 -4.41 3.64 0.52
C SER A 80 -5.77 3.03 0.18
N TYR A 81 -6.46 2.49 1.19
CA TYR A 81 -7.81 1.95 1.03
C TYR A 81 -8.78 3.03 0.54
N HIS A 82 -8.75 4.20 1.16
CA HIS A 82 -9.61 5.32 0.74
C HIS A 82 -9.29 5.79 -0.68
N MET A 83 -8.03 5.81 -1.06
CA MET A 83 -7.63 6.16 -2.43
C MET A 83 -8.18 5.14 -3.43
N ALA A 84 -8.17 3.86 -3.07
CA ALA A 84 -8.72 2.81 -3.93
C ALA A 84 -10.24 2.97 -4.09
N ILE A 85 -10.94 3.31 -3.00
CA ILE A 85 -12.40 3.56 -3.05
C ILE A 85 -12.72 4.71 -3.99
N LYS A 86 -11.94 5.79 -3.95
CA LYS A 86 -12.17 6.96 -4.81
C LYS A 86 -12.02 6.63 -6.30
N ARG A 87 -11.28 5.58 -6.62
CA ARG A 87 -11.10 5.15 -8.01
C ARG A 87 -12.24 4.27 -8.50
N LEU A 88 -13.13 3.84 -7.61
CA LEU A 88 -14.29 3.05 -7.99
C LEU A 88 -15.39 3.94 -8.56
N THR A 89 -16.18 3.38 -9.50
CA THR A 89 -17.33 4.09 -10.04
C THR A 89 -18.41 4.22 -8.95
N LYS A 90 -19.33 5.16 -9.16
CA LYS A 90 -20.47 5.30 -8.26
C LYS A 90 -21.27 4.00 -8.15
N LYS A 91 -21.45 3.33 -9.29
CA LYS A 91 -22.17 2.06 -9.35
C LYS A 91 -21.48 0.99 -8.52
N ALA A 92 -20.16 0.85 -8.67
CA ALA A 92 -19.41 -0.14 -7.92
C ALA A 92 -19.47 0.12 -6.42
N ARG A 93 -19.35 1.40 -6.02
CA ARG A 93 -19.45 1.77 -4.60
C ARG A 93 -20.84 1.47 -4.01
N ALA A 94 -21.88 1.78 -4.78
CA ALA A 94 -23.25 1.52 -4.36
C ALA A 94 -23.49 0.01 -4.15
N GLU A 95 -23.00 -0.81 -5.06
CA GLU A 95 -23.12 -2.26 -4.97
C GLU A 95 -22.40 -2.83 -3.75
N MET A 96 -21.35 -2.16 -3.30
CA MET A 96 -20.57 -2.58 -2.13
C MET A 96 -21.07 -1.96 -0.82
N GLY A 97 -22.05 -1.07 -0.88
CA GLY A 97 -22.55 -0.37 0.29
C GLY A 97 -21.64 0.76 0.79
N LEU A 98 -20.83 1.30 -0.08
CA LEU A 98 -19.88 2.36 0.26
C LEU A 98 -20.38 3.74 -0.12
#